data_f8395e042b3bf3704248763625b0c479
#
_entry.id   f8395e042b3bf3704248763625b0c479
#
_cell.length_a   1.000
_cell.length_b   1.000
_cell.length_c   1.000
_cell.angle_alpha   90.00
_cell.angle_beta   90.00
_cell.angle_gamma   90.00
#
_symmetry.space_group_name_H-M   'P 1'
#
loop_
_entity.id
_entity.type
_entity.pdbx_description
1 polymer ?
#
loop_
_entity_poly.entity_id
_entity_poly.type
_entity_poly.pdbx_seq_one_letter_code
_entity_poly.pdbx_strand_id
1 'polypeptide(L)'
;AGLRPLVKSSSRKTAELARDHLILVAGSGLITITGGKWTTYRRMAEDTVNKAIQRLGLPERSCVTETLPIYDGEVGGIPAVAASNPEWEKPLHPRLPYIQADIVWAAREELCMTVEDALSRRTRSLLLDAAAAIECAPLAASLLAAELGRDGTWQTQQIHLFRELAHNYLPDLPTPINSTV
;
A
#
# COMPACT_ATOMS: atom_id res chain seq x y z
N ALA A 1 2.87 -16.79 -1.88
CA ALA A 1 1.61 -17.58 -1.91
C ALA A 1 1.17 -17.85 -0.47
N GLY A 2 -0.16 -17.89 -0.23
CA GLY A 2 -0.72 -18.12 1.09
C GLY A 2 -2.01 -18.93 1.02
N LEU A 3 -2.35 -19.60 2.11
CA LEU A 3 -3.61 -20.33 2.27
C LEU A 3 -4.72 -19.34 2.65
N ARG A 4 -5.88 -19.45 1.99
CA ARG A 4 -7.08 -18.72 2.40
C ARG A 4 -7.84 -19.50 3.47
N PRO A 5 -8.15 -18.91 4.62
CA PRO A 5 -9.10 -19.49 5.55
C PRO A 5 -10.50 -19.41 4.96
N LEU A 6 -11.06 -20.55 4.57
CA LEU A 6 -12.44 -20.63 4.08
C LEU A 6 -13.35 -21.07 5.20
N VAL A 7 -14.54 -20.46 5.27
CA VAL A 7 -15.57 -20.89 6.23
C VAL A 7 -16.19 -22.18 5.71
N LYS A 8 -16.26 -23.19 6.58
CA LYS A 8 -16.89 -24.47 6.27
C LYS A 8 -18.39 -24.24 5.98
N SER A 9 -18.81 -24.53 4.75
CA SER A 9 -20.20 -24.52 4.35
C SER A 9 -20.74 -25.96 4.25
N SER A 10 -22.04 -26.12 4.17
CA SER A 10 -22.70 -27.41 3.92
C SER A 10 -22.45 -27.94 2.50
N SER A 11 -21.88 -27.15 1.61
CA SER A 11 -21.53 -27.55 0.24
C SER A 11 -20.33 -28.48 0.22
N ARG A 12 -20.42 -29.58 -0.57
CA ARG A 12 -19.34 -30.57 -0.76
C ARG A 12 -18.27 -30.14 -1.77
N LYS A 13 -18.53 -29.08 -2.57
CA LYS A 13 -17.58 -28.63 -3.62
C LYS A 13 -16.80 -27.43 -3.12
N THR A 14 -15.50 -27.53 -3.14
CA THR A 14 -14.57 -26.45 -2.73
C THR A 14 -14.75 -25.16 -3.55
N ALA A 15 -15.21 -25.27 -4.80
CA ALA A 15 -15.53 -24.13 -5.66
C ALA A 15 -16.77 -23.34 -5.24
N GLU A 16 -17.68 -23.99 -4.47
CA GLU A 16 -18.93 -23.44 -3.94
C GLU A 16 -18.82 -23.02 -2.48
N LEU A 17 -17.64 -23.19 -1.84
CA LEU A 17 -17.42 -22.71 -0.49
C LEU A 17 -17.72 -21.23 -0.44
N ALA A 18 -18.63 -20.88 0.48
CA ALA A 18 -19.16 -19.54 0.61
C ALA A 18 -18.02 -18.51 0.66
N ARG A 19 -18.03 -17.62 -0.32
CA ARG A 19 -17.12 -16.47 -0.38
C ARG A 19 -17.64 -15.32 0.47
N ASP A 20 -18.74 -15.56 1.19
CA ASP A 20 -19.35 -14.64 2.12
C ASP A 20 -18.62 -14.69 3.48
N HIS A 21 -18.81 -13.67 4.26
CA HIS A 21 -18.35 -13.65 5.64
C HIS A 21 -19.40 -14.24 6.57
N LEU A 22 -18.94 -14.73 7.72
CA LEU A 22 -19.77 -15.25 8.79
C LEU A 22 -19.54 -14.42 10.06
N ILE A 23 -20.63 -13.98 10.68
CA ILE A 23 -20.61 -13.27 11.96
C ILE A 23 -21.19 -14.17 13.03
N LEU A 24 -20.39 -14.46 14.04
CA LEU A 24 -20.77 -15.27 15.20
C LEU A 24 -20.84 -14.38 16.44
N VAL A 25 -21.86 -14.60 17.27
CA VAL A 25 -22.00 -13.92 18.55
C VAL A 25 -21.99 -14.99 19.64
N ALA A 26 -20.97 -14.98 20.49
CA ALA A 26 -20.86 -15.89 21.63
C ALA A 26 -21.82 -15.51 22.77
N GLY A 27 -22.10 -16.43 23.67
CA GLY A 27 -22.90 -16.15 24.86
C GLY A 27 -22.31 -15.04 25.76
N SER A 28 -20.98 -14.87 25.75
CA SER A 28 -20.29 -13.79 26.43
C SER A 28 -20.51 -12.39 25.79
N GLY A 29 -21.10 -12.34 24.59
CA GLY A 29 -21.24 -11.09 23.81
C GLY A 29 -20.11 -10.83 22.83
N LEU A 30 -19.06 -11.66 22.79
CA LEU A 30 -17.98 -11.54 21.81
C LEU A 30 -18.53 -11.76 20.39
N ILE A 31 -18.25 -10.79 19.52
CA ILE A 31 -18.61 -10.86 18.09
C ILE A 31 -17.36 -11.24 17.31
N THR A 32 -17.45 -12.33 16.55
CA THR A 32 -16.37 -12.83 15.70
C THR A 32 -16.81 -12.78 14.25
N ILE A 33 -16.02 -12.15 13.39
CA ILE A 33 -16.20 -12.20 11.93
C ILE A 33 -15.09 -13.02 11.30
N THR A 34 -15.44 -13.86 10.33
CA THR A 34 -14.49 -14.71 9.59
C THR A 34 -14.94 -14.91 8.14
N GLY A 35 -14.01 -15.31 7.28
CA GLY A 35 -14.27 -15.47 5.84
C GLY A 35 -14.21 -14.14 5.07
N GLY A 36 -15.02 -14.03 4.02
CA GLY A 36 -15.05 -12.85 3.15
C GLY A 36 -13.83 -12.71 2.24
N LYS A 37 -13.66 -11.51 1.69
CA LYS A 37 -12.56 -11.15 0.80
C LYS A 37 -12.05 -9.75 1.14
N TRP A 38 -10.81 -9.46 0.74
CA TRP A 38 -10.30 -8.10 0.84
C TRP A 38 -11.20 -7.05 0.15
N THR A 39 -11.77 -7.41 -0.99
CA THR A 39 -12.66 -6.52 -1.74
C THR A 39 -14.04 -6.30 -1.10
N THR A 40 -14.41 -7.07 -0.07
CA THR A 40 -15.69 -6.95 0.64
C THR A 40 -15.54 -6.41 2.06
N TYR A 41 -14.36 -5.94 2.45
CA TYR A 41 -14.06 -5.51 3.82
C TYR A 41 -15.01 -4.44 4.35
N ARG A 42 -15.39 -3.47 3.52
CA ARG A 42 -16.35 -2.41 3.91
C ARG A 42 -17.70 -3.01 4.32
N ARG A 43 -18.23 -3.92 3.48
CA ARG A 43 -19.49 -4.61 3.78
C ARG A 43 -19.40 -5.49 5.02
N MET A 44 -18.27 -6.16 5.19
CA MET A 44 -17.99 -6.95 6.39
C MET A 44 -18.01 -6.09 7.66
N ALA A 45 -17.40 -4.91 7.59
CA ALA A 45 -17.41 -3.94 8.69
C ALA A 45 -18.82 -3.44 9.00
N GLU A 46 -19.58 -3.05 7.98
CA GLU A 46 -20.97 -2.60 8.11
C GLU A 46 -21.84 -3.68 8.81
N ASP A 47 -21.81 -4.92 8.31
CA ASP A 47 -22.62 -6.01 8.86
C ASP A 47 -22.21 -6.34 10.30
N THR A 48 -20.91 -6.25 10.62
CA THR A 48 -20.41 -6.47 11.99
C THR A 48 -20.85 -5.38 12.94
N VAL A 49 -20.77 -4.13 12.55
CA VAL A 49 -21.22 -2.97 13.35
C VAL A 49 -22.74 -3.03 13.55
N ASN A 50 -23.52 -3.33 12.52
CA ASN A 50 -24.97 -3.47 12.61
C ASN A 50 -25.33 -4.61 13.60
N LYS A 51 -24.60 -5.72 13.57
CA LYS A 51 -24.79 -6.82 14.52
C LYS A 51 -24.49 -6.40 15.96
N ALA A 52 -23.45 -5.58 16.16
CA ALA A 52 -23.11 -5.04 17.48
C ALA A 52 -24.19 -4.07 17.99
N ILE A 53 -24.69 -3.17 17.13
CA ILE A 53 -25.78 -2.24 17.44
C ILE A 53 -27.02 -3.01 17.92
N GLN A 54 -27.45 -4.01 17.15
CA GLN A 54 -28.59 -4.88 17.52
C GLN A 54 -28.38 -5.58 18.86
N ARG A 55 -27.18 -6.13 19.07
CA ARG A 55 -26.85 -6.87 20.31
C ARG A 55 -26.86 -5.98 21.55
N LEU A 56 -26.46 -4.71 21.40
CA LEU A 56 -26.37 -3.73 22.47
C LEU A 56 -27.65 -2.90 22.65
N GLY A 57 -28.66 -3.08 21.78
CA GLY A 57 -29.89 -2.29 21.81
C GLY A 57 -29.64 -0.80 21.54
N LEU A 58 -28.61 -0.47 20.76
CA LEU A 58 -28.32 0.91 20.40
C LEU A 58 -29.25 1.38 19.26
N PRO A 59 -29.49 2.70 19.14
CA PRO A 59 -30.26 3.25 18.02
C PRO A 59 -29.64 2.90 16.67
N GLU A 60 -30.44 2.32 15.79
CA GLU A 60 -30.00 2.02 14.41
C GLU A 60 -29.71 3.32 13.64
N ARG A 61 -28.62 3.31 12.86
CA ARG A 61 -28.24 4.39 11.95
C ARG A 61 -27.83 3.79 10.62
N SER A 62 -28.23 4.44 9.54
CA SER A 62 -27.81 4.06 8.19
C SER A 62 -26.29 4.19 8.05
N CYS A 63 -25.68 3.19 7.42
CA CYS A 63 -24.25 3.23 7.11
C CYS A 63 -23.97 4.28 6.02
N VAL A 64 -22.99 5.12 6.24
CA VAL A 64 -22.56 6.17 5.30
C VAL A 64 -21.27 5.81 4.56
N THR A 65 -20.64 4.68 4.91
CA THR A 65 -19.29 4.33 4.40
C THR A 65 -19.29 3.90 2.92
N GLU A 66 -20.46 3.68 2.31
CA GLU A 66 -20.54 3.37 0.88
C GLU A 66 -20.11 4.57 0.01
N THR A 67 -20.47 5.76 0.45
CA THR A 67 -20.20 7.01 -0.27
C THR A 67 -19.22 7.93 0.44
N LEU A 68 -18.78 7.57 1.65
CA LEU A 68 -17.83 8.36 2.41
C LEU A 68 -16.45 8.28 1.75
N PRO A 69 -15.86 9.38 1.29
CA PRO A 69 -14.49 9.38 0.80
C PRO A 69 -13.54 9.05 1.94
N ILE A 70 -12.59 8.15 1.71
CA ILE A 70 -11.53 7.82 2.68
C ILE A 70 -10.53 8.97 2.74
N TYR A 71 -10.26 9.55 1.58
CA TYR A 71 -9.36 10.69 1.39
C TYR A 71 -9.83 11.45 0.16
N ASP A 72 -10.09 12.73 0.31
CA ASP A 72 -10.63 13.56 -0.79
C ASP A 72 -9.54 14.24 -1.63
N GLY A 73 -8.29 14.16 -1.22
CA GLY A 73 -7.14 14.58 -2.04
C GLY A 73 -7.12 16.08 -2.43
N GLU A 74 -8.07 16.87 -1.92
CA GLU A 74 -8.36 18.20 -2.49
C GLU A 74 -7.56 19.36 -1.93
N VAL A 75 -6.61 19.16 -1.06
CA VAL A 75 -5.80 20.30 -0.61
C VAL A 75 -4.56 20.44 -1.50
N GLY A 76 -4.78 20.95 -2.73
CA GLY A 76 -3.70 21.29 -3.66
C GLY A 76 -2.94 20.11 -4.27
N GLY A 77 -2.82 19.01 -3.55
CA GLY A 77 -2.21 17.78 -4.03
C GLY A 77 -0.76 17.94 -4.52
N ILE A 78 -0.28 16.93 -5.24
CA ILE A 78 1.05 16.92 -5.88
C ILE A 78 1.29 18.15 -6.76
N PRO A 79 0.31 18.66 -7.57
CA PRO A 79 0.52 19.87 -8.37
C PRO A 79 0.88 21.12 -7.55
N ALA A 80 0.29 21.32 -6.38
CA ALA A 80 0.62 22.46 -5.53
C ALA A 80 2.02 22.34 -4.92
N VAL A 81 2.43 21.13 -4.56
CA VAL A 81 3.80 20.85 -4.11
C VAL A 81 4.80 21.12 -5.23
N ALA A 82 4.53 20.64 -6.44
CA ALA A 82 5.36 20.85 -7.61
C ALA A 82 5.52 22.35 -7.91
N ALA A 83 4.43 23.11 -7.91
CA ALA A 83 4.44 24.56 -8.17
C ALA A 83 5.23 25.36 -7.12
N SER A 84 5.42 24.84 -5.92
CA SER A 84 6.17 25.53 -4.85
C SER A 84 7.68 25.49 -5.02
N ASN A 85 8.21 24.59 -5.87
CA ASN A 85 9.64 24.50 -6.19
C ASN A 85 9.82 23.89 -7.59
N PRO A 86 10.37 24.64 -8.57
CA PRO A 86 10.56 24.16 -9.95
C PRO A 86 11.41 22.87 -10.08
N GLU A 87 12.30 22.60 -9.12
CA GLU A 87 13.08 21.36 -9.13
C GLU A 87 12.19 20.13 -8.94
N TRP A 88 11.08 20.27 -8.21
CA TRP A 88 10.17 19.17 -7.91
C TRP A 88 9.25 18.79 -9.07
N GLU A 89 9.16 19.62 -10.12
CA GLU A 89 8.49 19.28 -11.37
C GLU A 89 9.30 18.30 -12.23
N LYS A 90 10.60 18.16 -11.93
CA LYS A 90 11.47 17.26 -12.69
C LYS A 90 11.08 15.80 -12.47
N PRO A 91 11.21 14.95 -13.51
CA PRO A 91 11.01 13.53 -13.37
C PRO A 91 11.87 12.94 -12.25
N LEU A 92 11.30 12.02 -11.48
CA LEU A 92 12.03 11.23 -10.49
C LEU A 92 13.06 10.34 -11.20
N HIS A 93 12.65 9.75 -12.34
CA HIS A 93 13.49 8.99 -13.24
C HIS A 93 12.87 8.97 -14.66
N PRO A 94 13.69 9.02 -15.76
CA PRO A 94 13.15 9.06 -17.13
C PRO A 94 12.22 7.90 -17.53
N ARG A 95 12.40 6.72 -16.90
CA ARG A 95 11.59 5.52 -17.17
C ARG A 95 10.38 5.39 -16.24
N LEU A 96 10.18 6.30 -15.29
CA LEU A 96 9.08 6.26 -14.33
C LEU A 96 8.11 7.42 -14.56
N PRO A 97 6.81 7.24 -14.33
CA PRO A 97 5.81 8.27 -14.58
C PRO A 97 5.68 9.30 -13.42
N TYR A 98 6.64 9.34 -12.51
CA TYR A 98 6.61 10.15 -11.30
C TYR A 98 7.57 11.33 -11.38
N ILE A 99 7.23 12.41 -10.68
CA ILE A 99 8.08 13.60 -10.49
C ILE A 99 8.62 13.64 -9.05
N GLN A 100 9.55 14.52 -8.78
CA GLN A 100 10.13 14.65 -7.43
C GLN A 100 9.09 15.09 -6.39
N ALA A 101 8.10 15.88 -6.80
CA ALA A 101 6.98 16.28 -5.95
C ALA A 101 6.18 15.09 -5.38
N ASP A 102 6.11 13.95 -6.06
CA ASP A 102 5.45 12.75 -5.53
C ASP A 102 6.12 12.27 -4.23
N ILE A 103 7.46 12.35 -4.16
CA ILE A 103 8.20 11.95 -2.95
C ILE A 103 7.99 12.95 -1.82
N VAL A 104 8.01 14.25 -2.15
CA VAL A 104 7.79 15.31 -1.16
C VAL A 104 6.38 15.26 -0.60
N TRP A 105 5.38 15.08 -1.47
CA TRP A 105 3.99 14.89 -1.07
C TRP A 105 3.82 13.68 -0.16
N ALA A 106 4.40 12.54 -0.56
CA ALA A 106 4.34 11.31 0.22
C ALA A 106 4.90 11.49 1.64
N ALA A 107 5.98 12.26 1.79
CA ALA A 107 6.56 12.57 3.09
C ALA A 107 5.65 13.44 3.95
N ARG A 108 5.03 14.47 3.35
CA ARG A 108 4.21 15.46 4.06
C ARG A 108 2.83 14.94 4.44
N GLU A 109 2.18 14.21 3.53
CA GLU A 109 0.75 13.92 3.61
C GLU A 109 0.43 12.41 3.74
N GLU A 110 1.37 11.52 3.41
CA GLU A 110 1.11 10.09 3.32
C GLU A 110 1.95 9.24 4.29
N LEU A 111 2.55 9.85 5.31
CA LEU A 111 3.37 9.18 6.32
C LEU A 111 4.49 8.31 5.70
N CYS A 112 5.10 8.79 4.63
CA CYS A 112 6.23 8.13 3.99
C CYS A 112 7.50 8.40 4.83
N MET A 113 8.03 7.38 5.47
CA MET A 113 9.13 7.49 6.42
C MET A 113 10.44 6.88 5.92
N THR A 114 10.41 6.09 4.84
CA THR A 114 11.56 5.35 4.32
C THR A 114 11.60 5.43 2.79
N VAL A 115 12.79 5.15 2.20
CA VAL A 115 12.91 5.02 0.75
C VAL A 115 12.08 3.86 0.22
N GLU A 116 11.94 2.80 0.99
CA GLU A 116 11.05 1.68 0.65
C GLU A 116 9.58 2.12 0.61
N ASP A 117 9.13 2.94 1.59
CA ASP A 117 7.76 3.48 1.54
C ASP A 117 7.53 4.27 0.25
N ALA A 118 8.46 5.17 -0.08
CA ALA A 118 8.36 6.02 -1.27
C ALA A 118 8.30 5.21 -2.56
N LEU A 119 9.27 4.33 -2.78
CA LEU A 119 9.47 3.66 -4.06
C LEU A 119 8.70 2.36 -4.22
N SER A 120 8.26 1.72 -3.12
CA SER A 120 7.50 0.46 -3.18
C SER A 120 6.00 0.66 -2.94
N ARG A 121 5.62 1.57 -2.05
CA ARG A 121 4.23 1.69 -1.56
C ARG A 121 3.50 2.91 -2.10
N ARG A 122 4.17 4.08 -2.19
CA ARG A 122 3.53 5.33 -2.65
C ARG A 122 3.57 5.44 -4.18
N THR A 123 4.76 5.42 -4.76
CA THR A 123 4.91 5.51 -6.22
C THR A 123 4.85 4.15 -6.94
N ARG A 124 5.04 3.04 -6.23
CA ARG A 124 5.16 1.69 -6.80
C ARG A 124 6.26 1.55 -7.86
N SER A 125 7.24 2.43 -7.88
CA SER A 125 8.37 2.43 -8.81
C SER A 125 9.07 1.07 -8.87
N LEU A 126 9.24 0.42 -7.70
CA LEU A 126 9.85 -0.91 -7.59
C LEU A 126 9.12 -1.98 -8.42
N LEU A 127 7.79 -1.91 -8.50
CA LEU A 127 6.98 -2.88 -9.25
C LEU A 127 6.87 -2.55 -10.74
N LEU A 128 7.08 -1.29 -11.11
CA LEU A 128 7.06 -0.84 -12.50
C LEU A 128 8.38 -1.10 -13.20
N ASP A 129 9.49 -0.71 -12.56
CA ASP A 129 10.86 -0.87 -13.06
C ASP A 129 11.83 -0.87 -11.87
N ALA A 130 12.20 -2.07 -11.39
CA ALA A 130 13.08 -2.23 -10.24
C ALA A 130 14.47 -1.60 -10.47
N ALA A 131 15.01 -1.66 -11.70
CA ALA A 131 16.30 -1.06 -12.02
C ALA A 131 16.22 0.47 -11.94
N ALA A 132 15.18 1.09 -12.51
CA ALA A 132 14.96 2.53 -12.40
C ALA A 132 14.73 2.97 -10.95
N ALA A 133 14.03 2.15 -10.15
CA ALA A 133 13.83 2.42 -8.73
C ALA A 133 15.16 2.40 -7.94
N ILE A 134 16.06 1.46 -8.24
CA ILE A 134 17.41 1.42 -7.67
C ILE A 134 18.21 2.67 -8.05
N GLU A 135 18.12 3.09 -9.32
CA GLU A 135 18.83 4.25 -9.84
C GLU A 135 18.37 5.57 -9.19
N CYS A 136 17.06 5.73 -8.95
CA CYS A 136 16.52 6.94 -8.32
C CYS A 136 16.50 6.90 -6.77
N ALA A 137 16.86 5.79 -6.13
CA ALA A 137 16.88 5.68 -4.68
C ALA A 137 17.71 6.77 -3.96
N PRO A 138 18.89 7.19 -4.46
CA PRO A 138 19.64 8.30 -3.86
C PRO A 138 18.88 9.64 -3.88
N LEU A 139 18.20 9.95 -4.99
CA LEU A 139 17.38 11.15 -5.10
C LEU A 139 16.19 11.09 -4.15
N ALA A 140 15.47 9.97 -4.10
CA ALA A 140 14.37 9.77 -3.18
C ALA A 140 14.83 9.90 -1.71
N ALA A 141 15.98 9.33 -1.35
CA ALA A 141 16.55 9.46 -0.01
C ALA A 141 16.88 10.91 0.35
N SER A 142 17.42 11.69 -0.59
CA SER A 142 17.75 13.10 -0.38
C SER A 142 16.49 13.93 -0.15
N LEU A 143 15.45 13.76 -0.97
CA LEU A 143 14.17 14.45 -0.83
C LEU A 143 13.50 14.11 0.51
N LEU A 144 13.42 12.82 0.85
CA LEU A 144 12.87 12.41 2.14
C LEU A 144 13.67 12.95 3.33
N ALA A 145 15.00 12.93 3.25
CA ALA A 145 15.84 13.42 4.33
C ALA A 145 15.61 14.91 4.59
N ALA A 146 15.45 15.72 3.53
CA ALA A 146 15.12 17.14 3.65
C ALA A 146 13.77 17.36 4.35
N GLU A 147 12.74 16.60 3.98
CA GLU A 147 11.39 16.73 4.57
C GLU A 147 11.32 16.20 6.01
N LEU A 148 12.03 15.11 6.31
CA LEU A 148 11.98 14.43 7.61
C LEU A 148 13.06 14.90 8.59
N GLY A 149 13.91 15.87 8.21
CA GLY A 149 15.01 16.35 9.06
C GLY A 149 16.06 15.25 9.34
N ARG A 150 16.41 14.43 8.35
CA ARG A 150 17.38 13.34 8.46
C ARG A 150 18.74 13.72 7.90
N ASP A 151 19.78 13.05 8.39
CA ASP A 151 21.17 13.30 7.99
C ASP A 151 21.66 12.39 6.85
N GLY A 152 22.91 12.58 6.41
CA GLY A 152 23.54 11.78 5.36
C GLY A 152 23.77 10.31 5.75
N THR A 153 23.92 10.03 7.04
CA THR A 153 24.06 8.65 7.55
C THR A 153 22.75 7.89 7.32
N TRP A 154 21.63 8.51 7.67
CA TRP A 154 20.31 7.96 7.40
C TRP A 154 20.07 7.74 5.90
N GLN A 155 20.43 8.71 5.04
CA GLN A 155 20.30 8.55 3.57
C GLN A 155 21.06 7.33 3.07
N THR A 156 22.33 7.19 3.47
CA THR A 156 23.18 6.06 3.06
C THR A 156 22.58 4.73 3.49
N GLN A 157 22.08 4.65 4.72
CA GLN A 157 21.43 3.45 5.23
C GLN A 157 20.16 3.10 4.44
N GLN A 158 19.30 4.09 4.17
CA GLN A 158 18.06 3.87 3.43
C GLN A 158 18.30 3.41 1.99
N ILE A 159 19.29 4.00 1.32
CA ILE A 159 19.69 3.60 -0.03
C ILE A 159 20.18 2.14 -0.03
N HIS A 160 20.99 1.77 0.94
CA HIS A 160 21.50 0.40 1.07
C HIS A 160 20.37 -0.61 1.28
N LEU A 161 19.52 -0.38 2.27
CA LEU A 161 18.39 -1.26 2.60
C LEU A 161 17.43 -1.42 1.40
N PHE A 162 17.12 -0.31 0.73
CA PHE A 162 16.25 -0.37 -0.44
C PHE A 162 16.88 -1.14 -1.60
N ARG A 163 18.17 -0.97 -1.86
CA ARG A 163 18.88 -1.70 -2.91
C ARG A 163 18.92 -3.21 -2.65
N GLU A 164 19.15 -3.63 -1.43
CA GLU A 164 19.10 -5.05 -1.04
C GLU A 164 17.70 -5.64 -1.31
N LEU A 165 16.64 -4.93 -0.91
CA LEU A 165 15.27 -5.34 -1.20
C LEU A 165 15.02 -5.41 -2.71
N ALA A 166 15.37 -4.36 -3.45
CA ALA A 166 15.04 -4.20 -4.86
C ALA A 166 15.76 -5.21 -5.77
N HIS A 167 16.92 -5.70 -5.39
CA HIS A 167 17.61 -6.77 -6.12
C HIS A 167 16.75 -8.04 -6.27
N ASN A 168 15.90 -8.35 -5.31
CA ASN A 168 14.99 -9.49 -5.40
C ASN A 168 13.88 -9.33 -6.45
N TYR A 169 13.74 -8.14 -7.02
CA TYR A 169 12.75 -7.81 -8.06
C TYR A 169 13.38 -7.70 -9.45
N LEU A 170 14.71 -7.82 -9.54
CA LEU A 170 15.38 -7.89 -10.84
C LEU A 170 15.25 -9.30 -11.41
N PRO A 171 15.05 -9.46 -12.73
CA PRO A 171 15.06 -10.77 -13.35
C PRO A 171 16.47 -11.37 -13.23
N ASP A 172 16.55 -12.67 -12.94
CA ASP A 172 17.80 -13.42 -13.10
C ASP A 172 18.19 -13.38 -14.58
N LEU A 173 19.20 -12.60 -14.92
CA LEU A 173 19.75 -12.62 -16.27
C LEU A 173 20.39 -14.01 -16.48
N PRO A 174 19.99 -14.75 -17.53
CA PRO A 174 20.64 -16.00 -17.84
C PRO A 174 22.14 -15.72 -18.04
N THR A 175 22.99 -16.50 -17.38
CA THR A 175 24.45 -16.47 -17.60
C THR A 175 24.66 -16.58 -19.11
N PRO A 176 25.44 -15.70 -19.75
CA PRO A 176 25.69 -15.81 -21.19
C PRO A 176 26.22 -17.20 -21.47
N ILE A 177 25.48 -17.95 -22.31
CA ILE A 177 25.96 -19.24 -22.78
C ILE A 177 27.20 -18.91 -23.61
N ASN A 178 28.40 -19.19 -23.05
CA ASN A 178 29.63 -19.13 -23.81
C ASN A 178 29.46 -20.10 -24.99
N SER A 179 29.09 -19.55 -26.15
CA SER A 179 29.18 -20.26 -27.42
C SER A 179 30.69 -20.34 -27.77
N THR A 180 31.36 -21.35 -27.22
CA THR A 180 32.63 -21.80 -27.76
C THR A 180 32.30 -22.57 -29.02
N VAL A 181 32.51 -21.94 -30.19
CA VAL A 181 32.65 -22.60 -31.49
C VAL A 181 34.13 -22.64 -31.81
#